data_0bb6a1f716768d4fa651f6fb8df2147a
#
_entry.id   0bb6a1f716768d4fa651f6fb8df2147a
#
_cell.length_a   1.000
_cell.length_b   1.000
_cell.length_c   1.000
_cell.angle_alpha   90.00
_cell.angle_beta   90.00
_cell.angle_gamma   90.00
#
_symmetry.space_group_name_H-M   'P 1'
#
loop_
_entity.id
_entity.type
_entity.pdbx_description
1 polymer ?
#
loop_
_entity_poly.entity_id
_entity_poly.type
_entity_poly.pdbx_seq_one_letter_code
_entity_poly.pdbx_strand_id
1 'polypeptide(L)'
;MNNLIIGIAGGSGSGKTTLALRLKERFGEDEVRLISHDSYYKRHDELPFEERCKLNYDHPDAFDNALLIYHLQELKAGRAIDCPVYDYSNHNRSDKVQHIEPAPVLIEIGRAHV
;
A
#
# COMPACT_ATOMS: atom_id res chain seq x y z
N MET A 1 -6.73 19.96 7.96
CA MET A 1 -6.05 19.95 6.65
C MET A 1 -6.90 19.25 5.63
N ASN A 2 -7.16 19.87 4.51
CA ASN A 2 -7.91 19.23 3.42
C ASN A 2 -6.95 18.39 2.58
N ASN A 3 -7.09 17.09 2.67
CA ASN A 3 -6.25 16.16 1.92
C ASN A 3 -7.03 15.58 0.75
N LEU A 4 -6.36 15.48 -0.40
CA LEU A 4 -6.90 14.81 -1.57
C LEU A 4 -6.38 13.38 -1.60
N ILE A 5 -7.29 12.41 -1.69
CA ILE A 5 -6.92 11.00 -1.85
C ILE A 5 -7.30 10.59 -3.27
N ILE A 6 -6.31 10.16 -4.03
CA ILE A 6 -6.49 9.68 -5.40
C ILE A 6 -6.30 8.16 -5.39
N GLY A 7 -7.35 7.42 -5.67
CA GLY A 7 -7.28 5.96 -5.78
C GLY A 7 -7.05 5.54 -7.21
N ILE A 8 -6.09 4.66 -7.43
CA ILE A 8 -5.80 4.07 -8.73
C ILE A 8 -5.94 2.56 -8.60
N ALA A 9 -6.95 2.00 -9.25
CA ALA A 9 -7.23 0.57 -9.18
C ALA A 9 -7.08 -0.08 -10.55
N GLY A 10 -6.66 -1.33 -10.54
CA GLY A 10 -6.52 -2.11 -11.77
C GLY A 10 -5.77 -3.41 -11.52
N GLY A 11 -5.85 -4.32 -12.46
CA GLY A 11 -5.11 -5.58 -12.41
C GLY A 11 -3.64 -5.38 -12.75
N SER A 12 -2.87 -6.44 -12.56
CA SER A 12 -1.45 -6.45 -12.96
C SER A 12 -1.33 -6.15 -14.45
N GLY A 13 -0.35 -5.33 -14.83
CA GLY A 13 -0.12 -4.97 -16.21
C GLY A 13 -1.03 -3.89 -16.76
N SER A 14 -1.89 -3.28 -15.93
CA SER A 14 -2.80 -2.22 -16.38
C SER A 14 -2.14 -0.85 -16.49
N GLY A 15 -0.85 -0.73 -16.15
CA GLY A 15 -0.15 0.55 -16.18
C GLY A 15 -0.44 1.48 -15.03
N LYS A 16 -1.09 0.99 -13.97
CA LYS A 16 -1.46 1.83 -12.81
C LYS A 16 -0.25 2.45 -12.10
N THR A 17 0.87 1.73 -12.03
CA THR A 17 2.10 2.27 -11.42
C THR A 17 2.65 3.41 -12.27
N THR A 18 2.64 3.27 -13.59
CA THR A 18 3.08 4.33 -14.49
C THR A 18 2.21 5.57 -14.34
N LEU A 19 0.89 5.39 -14.26
CA LEU A 19 -0.04 6.50 -14.06
C LEU A 19 0.21 7.19 -12.72
N ALA A 20 0.43 6.42 -11.65
CA ALA A 20 0.71 6.96 -10.34
C ALA A 20 1.99 7.81 -10.34
N LEU A 21 3.04 7.34 -10.99
CA LEU A 21 4.30 8.08 -11.09
C LEU A 21 4.14 9.36 -11.88
N ARG A 22 3.35 9.34 -12.97
CA ARG A 22 3.07 10.55 -13.74
C ARG A 22 2.28 11.58 -12.95
N LEU A 23 1.31 11.12 -12.15
CA LEU A 23 0.57 12.02 -11.27
C LEU A 23 1.48 12.61 -10.21
N LYS A 24 2.37 11.80 -9.64
CA LYS A 24 3.31 12.25 -8.62
C LYS A 24 4.23 13.35 -9.15
N GLU A 25 4.66 13.25 -10.41
CA GLU A 25 5.53 14.26 -11.04
C GLU A 25 4.89 15.64 -11.14
N ARG A 26 3.56 15.73 -11.11
CA ARG A 26 2.84 17.01 -11.18
C ARG A 26 2.79 17.75 -9.85
N PHE A 27 3.24 17.11 -8.78
CA PHE A 27 3.25 17.70 -7.44
C PHE A 27 4.69 17.78 -6.94
N GLY A 28 4.96 18.69 -6.01
CA GLY A 28 6.25 18.72 -5.33
C GLY A 28 6.46 17.49 -4.48
N GLU A 29 7.71 17.14 -4.19
CA GLU A 29 8.03 15.93 -3.41
C GLU A 29 7.38 15.94 -2.02
N ASP A 30 7.23 17.11 -1.41
CA ASP A 30 6.61 17.25 -0.09
C ASP A 30 5.10 17.34 -0.15
N GLU A 31 4.51 17.39 -1.35
CA GLU A 31 3.08 17.55 -1.53
C GLU A 31 2.33 16.24 -1.75
N VAL A 32 3.04 15.15 -2.04
CA VAL A 32 2.41 13.88 -2.42
C VAL A 32 3.11 12.71 -1.75
N ARG A 33 2.30 11.72 -1.34
CA ARG A 33 2.80 10.42 -0.86
C ARG A 33 2.09 9.32 -1.62
N LEU A 34 2.83 8.25 -1.87
CA LEU A 34 2.35 7.08 -2.62
C LEU A 34 2.23 5.90 -1.68
N ILE A 35 1.05 5.27 -1.65
CA ILE A 35 0.80 4.09 -0.83
C ILE A 35 0.31 2.98 -1.75
N SER A 36 0.95 1.82 -1.69
CA SER A 36 0.56 0.66 -2.47
C SER A 36 -0.16 -0.36 -1.61
N HIS A 37 -1.32 -0.82 -2.08
CA HIS A 37 -2.08 -1.90 -1.45
C HIS A 37 -1.22 -3.17 -1.33
N ASP A 38 -0.32 -3.39 -2.27
CA ASP A 38 0.56 -4.56 -2.27
C ASP A 38 1.53 -4.61 -1.08
N SER A 39 1.75 -3.50 -0.39
CA SER A 39 2.54 -3.47 0.84
C SER A 39 1.78 -4.06 2.03
N TYR A 40 0.47 -4.21 1.92
CA TYR A 40 -0.42 -4.56 3.02
C TYR A 40 -0.91 -6.00 3.01
N TYR A 41 -0.14 -6.92 2.40
CA TYR A 41 -0.43 -8.34 2.56
C TYR A 41 -0.34 -8.74 4.03
N LYS A 42 -1.21 -9.65 4.46
CA LYS A 42 -1.23 -10.13 5.83
C LYS A 42 0.05 -10.87 6.18
N ARG A 43 0.43 -10.77 7.45
CA ARG A 43 1.58 -11.51 7.97
C ARG A 43 1.17 -12.96 8.25
N HIS A 44 2.04 -13.90 7.87
CA HIS A 44 1.80 -15.32 8.02
C HIS A 44 2.99 -16.04 8.66
N ASP A 45 3.45 -15.52 9.80
CA ASP A 45 4.57 -16.13 10.55
C ASP A 45 4.24 -17.55 11.03
N GLU A 46 2.93 -17.84 11.22
CA GLU A 46 2.45 -19.15 11.66
C GLU A 46 2.60 -20.25 10.60
N LEU A 47 2.82 -19.87 9.34
CA LEU A 47 2.96 -20.81 8.24
C LEU A 47 4.43 -20.94 7.82
N PRO A 48 4.91 -22.16 7.50
CA PRO A 48 6.22 -22.31 6.89
C PRO A 48 6.23 -21.71 5.48
N PHE A 49 7.43 -21.42 4.98
CA PHE A 49 7.59 -20.80 3.66
C PHE A 49 6.83 -21.53 2.55
N GLU A 50 6.89 -22.86 2.54
CA GLU A 50 6.22 -23.67 1.51
C GLU A 50 4.71 -23.45 1.49
N GLU A 51 4.11 -23.32 2.67
CA GLU A 51 2.67 -23.06 2.78
C GLU A 51 2.34 -21.63 2.36
N ARG A 52 3.21 -20.67 2.69
CA ARG A 52 3.02 -19.29 2.24
C ARG A 52 3.02 -19.18 0.72
N CYS A 53 3.86 -19.94 0.04
CA CYS A 53 3.91 -19.96 -1.43
C CYS A 53 2.61 -20.42 -2.08
N LYS A 54 1.79 -21.17 -1.37
CA LYS A 54 0.52 -21.72 -1.86
C LYS A 54 -0.67 -20.81 -1.64
N LEU A 55 -0.51 -19.71 -0.91
CA LEU A 55 -1.60 -18.79 -0.61
C LEU A 55 -2.04 -18.05 -1.87
N ASN A 56 -3.33 -17.76 -1.95
CA ASN A 56 -3.89 -16.98 -3.05
C ASN A 56 -3.75 -15.50 -2.75
N TYR A 57 -2.67 -14.89 -3.24
CA TYR A 57 -2.40 -13.47 -3.02
C TYR A 57 -3.28 -12.54 -3.86
N ASP A 58 -4.06 -13.09 -4.80
CA ASP A 58 -5.02 -12.32 -5.57
C ASP A 58 -6.38 -12.19 -4.89
N HIS A 59 -6.61 -12.96 -3.83
CA HIS A 59 -7.88 -12.90 -3.09
C HIS A 59 -7.94 -11.63 -2.21
N PRO A 60 -9.12 -10.95 -2.12
CA PRO A 60 -9.23 -9.76 -1.28
C PRO A 60 -8.83 -9.98 0.18
N ASP A 61 -9.05 -11.18 0.71
CA ASP A 61 -8.69 -11.52 2.09
C ASP A 61 -7.19 -11.66 2.33
N ALA A 62 -6.38 -11.64 1.26
CA ALA A 62 -4.92 -11.68 1.39
C ALA A 62 -4.37 -10.38 2.00
N PHE A 63 -5.13 -9.29 1.93
CA PHE A 63 -4.69 -7.97 2.36
C PHE A 63 -5.17 -7.65 3.77
N ASP A 64 -4.35 -6.91 4.50
CA ASP A 64 -4.72 -6.33 5.79
C ASP A 64 -5.42 -4.99 5.55
N ASN A 65 -6.66 -5.05 5.11
CA ASN A 65 -7.43 -3.87 4.75
C ASN A 65 -7.71 -2.96 5.95
N ALA A 66 -7.87 -3.54 7.14
CA ALA A 66 -8.09 -2.75 8.34
C ALA A 66 -6.88 -1.85 8.64
N LEU A 67 -5.66 -2.39 8.49
CA LEU A 67 -4.45 -1.61 8.70
C LEU A 67 -4.29 -0.53 7.65
N LEU A 68 -4.58 -0.85 6.37
CA LEU A 68 -4.52 0.13 5.29
C LEU A 68 -5.47 1.30 5.55
N ILE A 69 -6.71 1.01 5.91
CA ILE A 69 -7.71 2.04 6.22
C ILE A 69 -7.26 2.88 7.41
N TYR A 70 -6.76 2.25 8.45
CA TYR A 70 -6.23 2.96 9.62
C TYR A 70 -5.11 3.92 9.22
N HIS A 71 -4.16 3.47 8.40
CA HIS A 71 -3.05 4.30 7.95
C HIS A 71 -3.53 5.47 7.09
N LEU A 72 -4.48 5.24 6.19
CA LEU A 72 -5.04 6.32 5.37
C LEU A 72 -5.72 7.37 6.23
N GLN A 73 -6.45 6.94 7.27
CA GLN A 73 -7.10 7.86 8.21
C GLN A 73 -6.07 8.66 9.01
N GLU A 74 -4.97 8.04 9.43
CA GLU A 74 -3.90 8.72 10.15
C GLU A 74 -3.24 9.80 9.29
N LEU A 75 -2.90 9.46 8.06
CA LEU A 75 -2.31 10.43 7.13
C LEU A 75 -3.28 11.57 6.83
N LYS A 76 -4.56 11.26 6.67
CA LYS A 76 -5.59 12.28 6.43
C LYS A 76 -5.74 13.22 7.61
N ALA A 77 -5.53 12.72 8.82
CA ALA A 77 -5.59 13.52 10.04
C ALA A 77 -4.30 14.30 10.31
N GLY A 78 -3.29 14.17 9.46
CA GLY A 78 -2.03 14.89 9.61
C GLY A 78 -0.99 14.16 10.46
N ARG A 79 -1.16 12.85 10.68
CA ARG A 79 -0.22 12.04 11.46
C ARG A 79 0.57 11.12 10.54
N ALA A 80 1.85 10.93 10.86
CA ALA A 80 2.72 10.02 10.14
C ALA A 80 2.38 8.56 10.45
N ILE A 81 2.77 7.67 9.56
CA ILE A 81 2.57 6.22 9.73
C ILE A 81 3.87 5.46 9.50
N ASP A 82 3.92 4.23 10.01
CA ASP A 82 4.96 3.26 9.69
C ASP A 82 4.35 2.20 8.78
N CYS A 83 4.54 2.38 7.46
CA CYS A 83 3.98 1.51 6.45
C CYS A 83 4.72 0.16 6.44
N PRO A 84 3.99 -0.97 6.39
CA PRO A 84 4.66 -2.27 6.33
C PRO A 84 5.44 -2.43 5.03
N VAL A 85 6.51 -3.21 5.08
CA VAL A 85 7.32 -3.57 3.92
C VAL A 85 7.21 -5.07 3.71
N TYR A 86 6.64 -5.47 2.57
CA TYR A 86 6.46 -6.87 2.24
C TYR A 86 7.73 -7.43 1.59
N ASP A 87 8.15 -8.60 2.03
CA ASP A 87 9.30 -9.31 1.47
C ASP A 87 8.82 -10.39 0.50
N TYR A 88 8.89 -10.09 -0.79
CA TYR A 88 8.41 -10.99 -1.84
C TYR A 88 9.25 -12.26 -1.97
N SER A 89 10.55 -12.19 -1.61
CA SER A 89 11.40 -13.38 -1.67
C SER A 89 11.04 -14.39 -0.58
N ASN A 90 10.50 -13.94 0.53
CA ASN A 90 10.12 -14.76 1.67
C ASN A 90 8.59 -14.98 1.76
N HIS A 91 7.82 -14.43 0.85
CA HIS A 91 6.36 -14.48 0.83
C HIS A 91 5.74 -14.12 2.17
N ASN A 92 6.25 -13.05 2.81
CA ASN A 92 5.76 -12.62 4.11
C ASN A 92 6.04 -11.14 4.32
N ARG A 93 5.31 -10.54 5.28
CA ARG A 93 5.62 -9.18 5.73
C ARG A 93 6.96 -9.21 6.47
N SER A 94 7.86 -8.30 6.13
CA SER A 94 9.13 -8.17 6.83
C SER A 94 8.95 -7.46 8.17
N ASP A 95 9.99 -7.44 8.99
CA ASP A 95 10.01 -6.67 10.24
C ASP A 95 10.36 -5.20 10.01
N LYS A 96 10.67 -4.84 8.78
CA LYS A 96 11.00 -3.46 8.42
C LYS A 96 9.72 -2.66 8.20
N VAL A 97 9.81 -1.38 8.47
CA VAL A 97 8.72 -0.43 8.16
C VAL A 97 9.31 0.76 7.41
N GLN A 98 8.47 1.41 6.63
CA GLN A 98 8.81 2.64 5.95
C GLN A 98 8.03 3.78 6.59
N HIS A 99 8.74 4.75 7.16
CA HIS A 99 8.11 5.91 7.75
C HIS A 99 7.58 6.84 6.65
N ILE A 100 6.29 7.19 6.72
CA ILE A 100 5.64 8.07 5.74
C ILE A 100 5.02 9.24 6.48
N GLU A 101 5.49 10.45 6.15
CA GLU A 101 4.92 11.68 6.69
C GLU A 101 3.63 12.05 5.94
N PRO A 102 2.69 12.74 6.60
CA PRO A 102 1.48 13.17 5.92
C PRO A 102 1.79 14.22 4.85
N ALA A 103 0.93 14.29 3.84
CA ALA A 103 1.05 15.24 2.75
C ALA A 103 -0.34 15.63 2.25
N PRO A 104 -0.48 16.79 1.56
CA PRO A 104 -1.79 17.21 1.04
C PRO A 104 -2.41 16.24 0.05
N VAL A 105 -1.59 15.49 -0.70
CA VAL A 105 -2.08 14.54 -1.70
C VAL A 105 -1.59 13.14 -1.36
N LEU A 106 -2.52 12.19 -1.32
CA LEU A 106 -2.21 10.78 -1.13
C LEU A 106 -2.64 10.03 -2.40
N ILE A 107 -1.74 9.26 -2.99
CA ILE A 107 -2.06 8.39 -4.12
C ILE A 107 -2.03 6.96 -3.62
N GLU A 108 -3.19 6.29 -3.65
CA GLU A 108 -3.31 4.90 -3.22
C GLU A 108 -3.48 4.01 -4.45
N ILE A 109 -2.56 3.06 -4.60
CA ILE A 109 -2.58 2.09 -5.70
C ILE A 109 -3.18 0.81 -5.18
N GLY A 110 -4.33 0.41 -5.72
CA GLY A 110 -5.04 -0.78 -5.31
C GLY A 110 -5.34 -1.73 -6.45
N ARG A 111 -5.98 -2.84 -6.12
CA ARG A 111 -6.46 -3.80 -7.10
C ARG A 111 -7.93 -3.56 -7.39
N ALA A 112 -8.36 -3.93 -8.62
CA ALA A 112 -9.70 -3.63 -9.11
C ALA A 112 -10.83 -4.28 -8.30
N HIS A 113 -10.55 -5.36 -7.58
CA HIS A 113 -11.54 -6.08 -6.80
C HIS A 113 -11.73 -5.58 -5.37
N VAL A 114 -11.03 -4.55 -4.99
CA VAL A 114 -11.06 -4.00 -3.64
C VAL A 114 -12.17 -2.98 -3.48
#